data_801eb93657b8f1229f96060e5d43e591
#
_entry.id   801eb93657b8f1229f96060e5d43e591
#
_cell.length_a   1.000
_cell.length_b   1.000
_cell.length_c   1.000
_cell.angle_alpha   90.00
_cell.angle_beta   90.00
_cell.angle_gamma   90.00
#
_symmetry.space_group_name_H-M   'P 1'
#
loop_
_entity.id
_entity.type
_entity.pdbx_description
1 polymer ?
#
loop_
_entity_poly.entity_id
_entity_poly.type
_entity_poly.pdbx_seq_one_letter_code
_entity_poly.pdbx_strand_id
1 'polypeptide(L)'
;MISSLASRVFPHGVPGVRLVMQHGVHTMFGDPFDATVDPGDPGLMGPGSATWQLLGEPCVMPMGFRALLVQMLHPIALEAVHTHGSFADDFLGRIKRTALYLQLANFGSTGQALDISATVQRIHRRVVGRTAQDEAYSAGDPHYLAWVGMTFTESTLAVHRAFGQRPVTDELADRFVAEQAVLNALLDPRVDLDALRADPDAGARLGGGEVSLPLVEEGWVPTDVAGLTRRLAEFQSELELRELGRASFRWLLNPPDLPMAQRAGWRVFVTSTLATLPPQWRDLLDQPASPLRDAVVAGGTRTLFDLFRVLHGPLTLPSLAASRVGRRPVAGNGNTGDEGAQLQRTT
;
A
#
# COMPACT_ATOMS: atom_id res chain seq x y z
N MET A 1 22.72 18.04 2.61
CA MET A 1 22.90 19.50 2.43
C MET A 1 22.54 19.98 1.02
N ILE A 2 22.90 19.28 -0.07
CA ILE A 2 22.53 19.66 -1.45
C ILE A 2 21.01 19.57 -1.68
N SER A 3 20.33 18.53 -1.15
CA SER A 3 18.89 18.33 -1.33
C SER A 3 18.04 19.42 -0.67
N SER A 4 18.46 19.96 0.49
CA SER A 4 17.69 21.01 1.19
C SER A 4 17.72 22.37 0.48
N LEU A 5 18.81 22.70 -0.20
CA LEU A 5 18.92 23.92 -1.00
C LEU A 5 18.14 23.78 -2.33
N ALA A 6 18.29 22.65 -3.00
CA ALA A 6 17.63 22.38 -4.26
C ALA A 6 16.08 22.28 -4.09
N SER A 7 15.59 21.70 -2.99
CA SER A 7 14.14 21.68 -2.67
C SER A 7 13.57 23.07 -2.36
N ARG A 8 14.41 24.02 -1.93
CA ARG A 8 13.99 25.43 -1.79
C ARG A 8 13.88 26.14 -3.13
N VAL A 9 14.74 25.79 -4.09
CA VAL A 9 14.73 26.38 -5.44
C VAL A 9 13.63 25.75 -6.32
N PHE A 10 13.38 24.45 -6.16
CA PHE A 10 12.37 23.70 -6.90
C PHE A 10 11.35 23.01 -5.95
N PRO A 11 10.52 23.77 -5.22
CA PRO A 11 9.60 23.19 -4.23
C PRO A 11 8.56 22.26 -4.85
N HIS A 12 8.30 22.38 -6.16
CA HIS A 12 7.36 21.57 -6.92
C HIS A 12 8.04 20.67 -7.96
N GLY A 13 9.35 20.47 -7.83
CA GLY A 13 10.14 19.73 -8.81
C GLY A 13 10.45 20.52 -10.08
N VAL A 14 11.20 19.91 -11.01
CA VAL A 14 11.56 20.50 -12.30
C VAL A 14 10.46 20.17 -13.32
N PRO A 15 9.70 21.14 -13.85
CA PRO A 15 8.41 20.90 -14.54
C PRO A 15 8.44 19.81 -15.63
N GLY A 16 9.35 19.91 -16.60
CA GLY A 16 9.44 18.92 -17.69
C GLY A 16 9.87 17.53 -17.20
N VAL A 17 10.81 17.48 -16.28
CA VAL A 17 11.29 16.22 -15.67
C VAL A 17 10.19 15.59 -14.81
N ARG A 18 9.47 16.41 -14.03
CA ARG A 18 8.34 15.95 -13.23
C ARG A 18 7.29 15.25 -14.07
N LEU A 19 6.90 15.80 -15.20
CA LEU A 19 5.89 15.19 -16.10
C LEU A 19 6.33 13.81 -16.59
N VAL A 20 7.59 13.66 -17.01
CA VAL A 20 8.15 12.36 -17.43
C VAL A 20 8.14 11.37 -16.31
N MET A 21 8.57 11.79 -15.10
CA MET A 21 8.60 10.92 -13.92
C MET A 21 7.20 10.52 -13.46
N GLN A 22 6.23 11.44 -13.48
CA GLN A 22 4.82 11.15 -13.19
C GLN A 22 4.25 10.13 -14.17
N HIS A 23 4.51 10.30 -15.46
CA HIS A 23 4.11 9.33 -16.46
C HIS A 23 4.68 7.94 -16.17
N GLY A 24 5.95 7.83 -15.81
CA GLY A 24 6.57 6.56 -15.40
C GLY A 24 5.90 5.93 -14.18
N VAL A 25 5.58 6.73 -13.15
CA VAL A 25 4.86 6.28 -11.96
C VAL A 25 3.46 5.77 -12.32
N HIS A 26 2.69 6.54 -13.12
CA HIS A 26 1.34 6.13 -13.56
C HIS A 26 1.37 4.87 -14.44
N THR A 27 2.38 4.73 -15.30
CA THR A 27 2.53 3.53 -16.13
C THR A 27 2.71 2.28 -15.27
N MET A 28 3.45 2.38 -14.16
CA MET A 28 3.74 1.26 -13.26
C MET A 28 2.63 1.00 -12.24
N PHE A 29 2.12 2.04 -11.60
CA PHE A 29 1.21 1.93 -10.45
C PHE A 29 -0.25 2.32 -10.75
N GLY A 30 -0.56 2.73 -11.97
CA GLY A 30 -1.87 3.23 -12.36
C GLY A 30 -2.05 4.73 -12.10
N ASP A 31 -3.19 5.25 -12.55
CA ASP A 31 -3.56 6.64 -12.31
C ASP A 31 -3.93 6.86 -10.84
N PRO A 32 -3.74 8.07 -10.31
CA PRO A 32 -4.14 8.38 -8.94
C PRO A 32 -5.67 8.35 -8.80
N PHE A 33 -6.13 8.15 -7.58
CA PHE A 33 -7.55 8.18 -7.25
C PHE A 33 -8.19 9.54 -7.54
N ASP A 34 -9.51 9.55 -7.73
CA ASP A 34 -10.29 10.78 -7.90
C ASP A 34 -10.49 11.48 -6.54
N ALA A 35 -9.79 12.61 -6.36
CA ALA A 35 -9.88 13.45 -5.18
C ALA A 35 -11.07 14.44 -5.20
N THR A 36 -11.96 14.37 -6.20
CA THR A 36 -13.19 15.17 -6.24
C THR A 36 -14.34 14.51 -5.49
N VAL A 37 -14.22 13.22 -5.22
CA VAL A 37 -15.19 12.43 -4.47
C VAL A 37 -15.12 12.81 -2.99
N ASP A 38 -16.28 12.96 -2.34
CA ASP A 38 -16.46 13.28 -0.93
C ASP A 38 -15.62 14.50 -0.47
N PRO A 39 -15.85 15.72 -1.00
CA PRO A 39 -15.06 16.88 -0.66
C PRO A 39 -15.19 17.21 0.83
N GLY A 40 -14.06 17.48 1.48
CA GLY A 40 -13.97 17.73 2.92
C GLY A 40 -13.71 16.50 3.78
N ASP A 41 -13.92 15.29 3.25
CA ASP A 41 -13.68 14.04 3.99
C ASP A 41 -12.16 13.78 4.18
N PRO A 42 -11.66 13.60 5.42
CA PRO A 42 -10.25 13.33 5.66
C PRO A 42 -9.79 11.92 5.24
N GLY A 43 -10.71 11.00 5.00
CA GLY A 43 -10.43 9.57 4.87
C GLY A 43 -10.22 8.91 6.23
N LEU A 44 -9.94 7.61 6.21
CA LEU A 44 -9.75 6.83 7.45
C LEU A 44 -8.51 7.27 8.24
N MET A 45 -7.44 7.67 7.55
CA MET A 45 -6.19 8.07 8.20
C MET A 45 -6.08 9.58 8.39
N GLY A 46 -6.34 10.35 7.35
CA GLY A 46 -6.37 11.81 7.38
C GLY A 46 -5.00 12.50 7.45
N PRO A 47 -5.01 13.85 7.35
CA PRO A 47 -3.81 14.66 7.45
C PRO A 47 -3.15 14.54 8.84
N GLY A 48 -1.82 14.44 8.87
CA GLY A 48 -1.07 14.31 10.13
C GLY A 48 -0.98 12.88 10.67
N SER A 49 -1.61 11.90 10.03
CA SER A 49 -1.42 10.48 10.34
C SER A 49 0.02 10.03 10.08
N ALA A 50 0.47 8.99 10.77
CA ALA A 50 1.73 8.33 10.47
C ALA A 50 1.73 7.72 9.07
N THR A 51 0.58 7.19 8.63
CA THR A 51 0.35 6.66 7.29
C THR A 51 0.65 7.68 6.20
N TRP A 52 0.07 8.89 6.27
CA TRP A 52 0.34 9.92 5.25
C TRP A 52 1.78 10.39 5.27
N GLN A 53 2.40 10.44 6.46
CA GLN A 53 3.80 10.83 6.59
C GLN A 53 4.74 9.80 5.93
N LEU A 54 4.52 8.52 6.18
CA LEU A 54 5.38 7.46 5.66
C LEU A 54 5.06 7.13 4.20
N LEU A 55 3.80 6.89 3.84
CA LEU A 55 3.43 6.55 2.46
C LEU A 55 3.50 7.74 1.50
N GLY A 56 3.63 8.95 2.01
CA GLY A 56 3.83 10.17 1.23
C GLY A 56 5.26 10.41 0.76
N GLU A 57 6.24 9.62 1.18
CA GLU A 57 7.64 9.77 0.74
C GLU A 57 7.99 8.87 -0.47
N PRO A 58 8.83 9.36 -1.42
CA PRO A 58 9.24 8.54 -2.56
C PRO A 58 9.95 7.24 -2.22
N CYS A 59 10.62 7.17 -1.06
CA CYS A 59 11.30 5.95 -0.62
C CYS A 59 10.35 4.76 -0.38
N VAL A 60 9.03 4.99 -0.35
CA VAL A 60 8.02 3.93 -0.23
C VAL A 60 7.85 3.13 -1.52
N MET A 61 8.25 3.66 -2.68
CA MET A 61 8.04 2.97 -3.96
C MET A 61 8.52 1.50 -3.99
N PRO A 62 9.68 1.12 -3.43
CA PRO A 62 10.08 -0.30 -3.36
C PRO A 62 9.33 -1.13 -2.32
N MET A 63 8.51 -0.53 -1.45
CA MET A 63 7.78 -1.25 -0.40
C MET A 63 6.91 -2.39 -0.94
N GLY A 64 6.11 -2.10 -1.96
CA GLY A 64 5.21 -3.10 -2.53
C GLY A 64 5.94 -4.30 -3.13
N PHE A 65 7.08 -4.05 -3.78
CA PHE A 65 7.94 -5.11 -4.30
C PHE A 65 8.59 -5.93 -3.16
N ARG A 66 9.06 -5.24 -2.10
CA ARG A 66 9.60 -5.89 -0.91
C ARG A 66 8.55 -6.77 -0.23
N ALA A 67 7.34 -6.24 -0.03
CA ALA A 67 6.24 -7.02 0.53
C ALA A 67 5.95 -8.27 -0.33
N LEU A 68 5.93 -8.14 -1.65
CA LEU A 68 5.75 -9.26 -2.56
C LEU A 68 6.83 -10.33 -2.40
N LEU A 69 8.11 -9.94 -2.28
CA LEU A 69 9.21 -10.87 -2.02
C LEU A 69 9.02 -11.64 -0.72
N VAL A 70 8.60 -10.95 0.34
CA VAL A 70 8.35 -11.56 1.65
C VAL A 70 7.11 -12.47 1.61
N GLN A 71 6.04 -12.03 0.97
CA GLN A 71 4.82 -12.82 0.82
C GLN A 71 5.04 -14.14 0.09
N MET A 72 5.96 -14.16 -0.89
CA MET A 72 6.30 -15.38 -1.62
C MET A 72 6.99 -16.46 -0.77
N LEU A 73 7.52 -16.10 0.38
CA LEU A 73 8.14 -17.05 1.32
C LEU A 73 7.09 -17.92 2.02
N HIS A 74 5.83 -17.50 2.07
CA HIS A 74 4.75 -18.31 2.60
C HIS A 74 4.13 -19.16 1.48
N PRO A 75 4.39 -20.48 1.43
CA PRO A 75 4.07 -21.29 0.26
C PRO A 75 2.58 -21.35 -0.06
N ILE A 76 1.72 -21.46 0.97
CA ILE A 76 0.27 -21.54 0.79
C ILE A 76 -0.29 -20.21 0.27
N ALA A 77 0.16 -19.07 0.84
CA ALA A 77 -0.26 -17.76 0.38
C ALA A 77 0.16 -17.49 -1.08
N LEU A 78 1.38 -17.90 -1.46
CA LEU A 78 1.86 -17.79 -2.83
C LEU A 78 1.02 -18.65 -3.79
N GLU A 79 0.70 -19.89 -3.42
CA GLU A 79 -0.06 -20.78 -4.27
C GLU A 79 -1.50 -20.30 -4.48
N ALA A 80 -2.14 -19.78 -3.44
CA ALA A 80 -3.43 -19.10 -3.55
C ALA A 80 -3.39 -17.93 -4.54
N VAL A 81 -2.33 -17.12 -4.46
CA VAL A 81 -2.07 -16.00 -5.37
C VAL A 81 -1.83 -16.48 -6.81
N HIS A 82 -1.09 -17.56 -6.99
CA HIS A 82 -0.78 -18.12 -8.30
C HIS A 82 -2.01 -18.72 -8.98
N THR A 83 -2.79 -19.48 -8.23
CA THR A 83 -3.96 -20.19 -8.74
C THR A 83 -5.10 -19.24 -9.14
N HIS A 84 -5.34 -18.18 -8.37
CA HIS A 84 -6.46 -17.26 -8.57
C HIS A 84 -6.07 -15.92 -9.19
N GLY A 85 -4.79 -15.64 -9.33
CA GLY A 85 -4.30 -14.39 -9.89
C GLY A 85 -3.38 -14.64 -11.06
N SER A 86 -3.69 -14.14 -12.23
CA SER A 86 -2.86 -14.23 -13.45
C SER A 86 -1.47 -13.59 -13.25
N PHE A 87 -0.67 -14.17 -12.33
CA PHE A 87 0.62 -13.58 -11.94
C PHE A 87 1.59 -13.49 -13.13
N ALA A 88 1.64 -14.53 -13.95
CA ALA A 88 2.50 -14.55 -15.14
C ALA A 88 1.89 -13.80 -16.33
N ASP A 89 0.56 -13.83 -16.48
CA ASP A 89 -0.13 -13.29 -17.65
C ASP A 89 -0.44 -11.80 -17.54
N ASP A 90 -0.65 -11.27 -16.33
CA ASP A 90 -1.03 -9.86 -16.09
C ASP A 90 -0.36 -9.28 -14.83
N PHE A 91 0.96 -9.39 -14.76
CA PHE A 91 1.74 -8.90 -13.62
C PHE A 91 1.57 -7.38 -13.38
N LEU A 92 1.67 -6.58 -14.44
CA LEU A 92 1.50 -5.12 -14.34
C LEU A 92 0.07 -4.73 -13.94
N GLY A 93 -0.93 -5.40 -14.50
CA GLY A 93 -2.32 -5.17 -14.08
C GLY A 93 -2.54 -5.52 -12.62
N ARG A 94 -1.90 -6.59 -12.11
CA ARG A 94 -1.94 -6.92 -10.70
C ARG A 94 -1.27 -5.86 -9.81
N ILE A 95 -0.08 -5.37 -10.19
CA ILE A 95 0.56 -4.25 -9.49
C ILE A 95 -0.38 -3.06 -9.42
N LYS A 96 -1.01 -2.67 -10.54
CA LYS A 96 -1.93 -1.54 -10.61
C LYS A 96 -3.16 -1.74 -9.70
N ARG A 97 -3.76 -2.93 -9.69
CA ARG A 97 -4.91 -3.23 -8.80
C ARG A 97 -4.52 -3.18 -7.32
N THR A 98 -3.35 -3.71 -6.97
CA THR A 98 -2.83 -3.61 -5.59
C THR A 98 -2.49 -2.16 -5.22
N ALA A 99 -1.88 -1.42 -6.14
CA ALA A 99 -1.59 -0.01 -5.93
C ALA A 99 -2.87 0.81 -5.76
N LEU A 100 -3.92 0.54 -6.53
CA LEU A 100 -5.22 1.21 -6.38
C LEU A 100 -5.84 0.94 -5.01
N TYR A 101 -5.80 -0.32 -4.54
CA TYR A 101 -6.23 -0.65 -3.18
C TYR A 101 -5.46 0.17 -2.15
N LEU A 102 -4.12 0.14 -2.21
CA LEU A 102 -3.28 0.89 -1.27
C LEU A 102 -3.52 2.40 -1.33
N GLN A 103 -3.74 2.96 -2.52
CA GLN A 103 -4.04 4.37 -2.69
C GLN A 103 -5.38 4.75 -2.04
N LEU A 104 -6.44 4.02 -2.35
CA LEU A 104 -7.78 4.31 -1.85
C LEU A 104 -7.91 4.04 -0.35
N ALA A 105 -7.35 2.94 0.15
CA ALA A 105 -7.39 2.62 1.57
C ALA A 105 -6.64 3.65 2.44
N ASN A 106 -5.51 4.18 1.96
CA ASN A 106 -4.65 5.05 2.74
C ASN A 106 -4.90 6.55 2.49
N PHE A 107 -5.31 6.94 1.28
CA PHE A 107 -5.45 8.34 0.86
C PHE A 107 -6.86 8.70 0.34
N GLY A 108 -7.70 7.72 0.07
CA GLY A 108 -9.08 7.91 -0.37
C GLY A 108 -9.96 8.55 0.70
N SER A 109 -11.19 8.95 0.33
CA SER A 109 -12.21 9.30 1.31
C SER A 109 -12.58 8.08 2.15
N THR A 110 -13.26 8.29 3.28
CA THR A 110 -13.81 7.21 4.10
C THR A 110 -14.64 6.26 3.25
N GLY A 111 -15.52 6.78 2.42
CA GLY A 111 -16.32 6.00 1.50
C GLY A 111 -15.50 5.21 0.50
N GLN A 112 -14.51 5.84 -0.16
CA GLN A 112 -13.64 5.17 -1.11
C GLN A 112 -12.83 4.04 -0.47
N ALA A 113 -12.33 4.24 0.76
CA ALA A 113 -11.57 3.24 1.50
C ALA A 113 -12.44 2.02 1.88
N LEU A 114 -13.67 2.25 2.31
CA LEU A 114 -14.63 1.18 2.61
C LEU A 114 -15.06 0.43 1.34
N ASP A 115 -15.35 1.13 0.25
CA ASP A 115 -15.78 0.54 -1.03
C ASP A 115 -14.69 -0.36 -1.64
N ILE A 116 -13.43 0.08 -1.60
CA ILE A 116 -12.32 -0.74 -2.10
C ILE A 116 -12.07 -1.95 -1.19
N SER A 117 -12.18 -1.79 0.12
CA SER A 117 -12.06 -2.89 1.10
C SER A 117 -13.17 -3.93 0.88
N ALA A 118 -14.42 -3.50 0.68
CA ALA A 118 -15.54 -4.39 0.35
C ALA A 118 -15.32 -5.14 -0.97
N THR A 119 -14.70 -4.47 -1.96
CA THR A 119 -14.34 -5.11 -3.22
C THR A 119 -13.31 -6.22 -3.00
N VAL A 120 -12.26 -5.96 -2.20
CA VAL A 120 -11.23 -6.96 -1.87
C VAL A 120 -11.82 -8.10 -1.05
N GLN A 121 -12.66 -7.84 -0.03
CA GLN A 121 -13.37 -8.90 0.71
C GLN A 121 -14.17 -9.81 -0.24
N ARG A 122 -14.89 -9.23 -1.22
CA ARG A 122 -15.69 -9.98 -2.20
C ARG A 122 -14.81 -10.87 -3.07
N ILE A 123 -13.62 -10.41 -3.44
CA ILE A 123 -12.64 -11.20 -4.18
C ILE A 123 -12.12 -12.33 -3.29
N HIS A 124 -11.71 -12.03 -2.06
CA HIS A 124 -11.13 -13.01 -1.12
C HIS A 124 -12.10 -14.14 -0.78
N ARG A 125 -13.40 -13.88 -0.69
CA ARG A 125 -14.42 -14.93 -0.50
C ARG A 125 -14.43 -15.99 -1.62
N ARG A 126 -13.90 -15.70 -2.80
CA ARG A 126 -13.81 -16.62 -3.94
C ARG A 126 -12.46 -17.30 -4.05
N VAL A 127 -11.47 -16.82 -3.31
CA VAL A 127 -10.10 -17.37 -3.30
C VAL A 127 -10.01 -18.43 -2.22
N VAL A 128 -10.50 -19.61 -2.54
CA VAL A 128 -10.50 -20.81 -1.70
C VAL A 128 -10.03 -22.00 -2.52
N GLY A 129 -9.34 -22.93 -1.91
CA GLY A 129 -8.82 -24.10 -2.62
C GLY A 129 -7.91 -24.97 -1.78
N ARG A 130 -7.14 -25.79 -2.47
CA ARG A 130 -6.08 -26.61 -1.89
C ARG A 130 -4.80 -26.46 -2.68
N THR A 131 -3.67 -26.50 -1.98
CA THR A 131 -2.34 -26.51 -2.60
C THR A 131 -2.07 -27.83 -3.31
N ALA A 132 -0.98 -27.91 -4.09
CA ALA A 132 -0.50 -29.14 -4.69
C ALA A 132 -0.16 -30.24 -3.63
N GLN A 133 0.07 -29.84 -2.37
CA GLN A 133 0.30 -30.74 -1.22
C GLN A 133 -0.98 -31.05 -0.43
N ASP A 134 -2.16 -30.73 -0.99
CA ASP A 134 -3.48 -30.91 -0.38
C ASP A 134 -3.74 -30.06 0.89
N GLU A 135 -3.00 -28.97 1.10
CA GLU A 135 -3.22 -28.02 2.20
C GLU A 135 -4.37 -27.07 1.83
N ALA A 136 -5.39 -26.98 2.66
CA ALA A 136 -6.52 -26.08 2.41
C ALA A 136 -6.14 -24.63 2.64
N TYR A 137 -6.67 -23.71 1.81
CA TYR A 137 -6.51 -22.27 1.99
C TYR A 137 -7.80 -21.50 1.71
N SER A 138 -7.92 -20.35 2.37
CA SER A 138 -8.90 -19.31 2.09
C SER A 138 -8.26 -17.95 2.26
N ALA A 139 -8.39 -17.05 1.28
CA ALA A 139 -7.85 -15.70 1.39
C ALA A 139 -8.59 -14.84 2.44
N GLY A 140 -9.76 -15.29 2.92
CA GLY A 140 -10.49 -14.68 4.03
C GLY A 140 -10.07 -15.22 5.42
N ASP A 141 -9.13 -16.16 5.48
CA ASP A 141 -8.63 -16.70 6.74
C ASP A 141 -7.82 -15.63 7.50
N PRO A 142 -8.09 -15.39 8.80
CA PRO A 142 -7.35 -14.46 9.63
C PRO A 142 -5.83 -14.59 9.55
N HIS A 143 -5.33 -15.81 9.48
CA HIS A 143 -3.91 -16.12 9.40
C HIS A 143 -3.26 -15.52 8.14
N TYR A 144 -3.84 -15.76 6.97
CA TYR A 144 -3.29 -15.24 5.70
C TYR A 144 -3.55 -13.75 5.52
N LEU A 145 -4.69 -13.23 5.99
CA LEU A 145 -4.96 -11.79 6.01
C LEU A 145 -3.90 -11.05 6.85
N ALA A 146 -3.62 -11.57 8.06
CA ALA A 146 -2.60 -11.02 8.93
C ALA A 146 -1.20 -11.06 8.28
N TRP A 147 -0.80 -12.21 7.71
CA TRP A 147 0.48 -12.34 7.01
C TRP A 147 0.67 -11.28 5.95
N VAL A 148 -0.30 -11.18 5.01
CA VAL A 148 -0.21 -10.25 3.88
C VAL A 148 -0.18 -8.80 4.36
N GLY A 149 -1.05 -8.40 5.28
CA GLY A 149 -1.09 -7.03 5.80
C GLY A 149 0.17 -6.65 6.58
N MET A 150 0.65 -7.52 7.46
CA MET A 150 1.87 -7.29 8.23
C MET A 150 3.11 -7.15 7.35
N THR A 151 3.20 -7.90 6.24
CA THR A 151 4.32 -7.77 5.31
C THR A 151 4.36 -6.42 4.60
N PHE A 152 3.22 -5.80 4.29
CA PHE A 152 3.16 -4.42 3.79
C PHE A 152 3.59 -3.41 4.85
N THR A 153 3.11 -3.56 6.07
CA THR A 153 3.42 -2.68 7.21
C THR A 153 4.92 -2.72 7.53
N GLU A 154 5.48 -3.92 7.68
CA GLU A 154 6.91 -4.11 7.95
C GLU A 154 7.77 -3.62 6.78
N SER A 155 7.37 -3.90 5.54
CA SER A 155 8.10 -3.44 4.35
C SER A 155 8.14 -1.91 4.25
N THR A 156 7.08 -1.22 4.62
CA THR A 156 7.06 0.25 4.68
C THR A 156 8.06 0.77 5.69
N LEU A 157 8.06 0.25 6.91
CA LEU A 157 9.01 0.65 7.95
C LEU A 157 10.46 0.35 7.55
N ALA A 158 10.71 -0.82 6.96
CA ALA A 158 12.04 -1.23 6.52
C ALA A 158 12.62 -0.31 5.44
N VAL A 159 11.84 0.04 4.42
CA VAL A 159 12.31 0.94 3.34
C VAL A 159 12.51 2.36 3.85
N HIS A 160 11.67 2.84 4.79
CA HIS A 160 11.87 4.14 5.41
C HIS A 160 13.13 4.20 6.26
N ARG A 161 13.37 3.19 7.10
CA ARG A 161 14.60 3.10 7.89
C ARG A 161 15.84 3.04 7.00
N ALA A 162 15.75 2.36 5.86
CA ALA A 162 16.86 2.24 4.90
C ALA A 162 17.05 3.50 4.05
N PHE A 163 15.98 4.14 3.55
CA PHE A 163 16.04 5.11 2.46
C PHE A 163 15.32 6.44 2.76
N GLY A 164 14.60 6.54 3.89
CA GLY A 164 13.87 7.75 4.27
C GLY A 164 14.79 8.94 4.56
N GLN A 165 14.29 10.16 4.34
CA GLN A 165 15.01 11.39 4.67
C GLN A 165 15.06 11.66 6.18
N ARG A 166 13.98 11.29 6.87
CA ARG A 166 13.83 11.51 8.31
C ARG A 166 13.90 10.19 9.04
N PRO A 167 14.54 10.15 10.22
CA PRO A 167 14.45 8.99 11.08
C PRO A 167 12.99 8.67 11.40
N VAL A 168 12.64 7.39 11.37
CA VAL A 168 11.36 6.91 11.88
C VAL A 168 11.53 6.72 13.39
N THR A 169 10.87 7.57 14.19
CA THR A 169 10.88 7.40 15.65
C THR A 169 10.02 6.21 16.05
N ASP A 170 10.21 5.68 17.26
CA ASP A 170 9.44 4.54 17.75
C ASP A 170 7.95 4.91 17.84
N GLU A 171 7.61 6.12 18.30
CA GLU A 171 6.23 6.60 18.39
C GLU A 171 5.58 6.72 17.00
N LEU A 172 6.34 7.17 15.99
CA LEU A 172 5.82 7.26 14.62
C LEU A 172 5.60 5.86 14.04
N ALA A 173 6.51 4.93 14.33
CA ALA A 173 6.40 3.55 13.87
C ALA A 173 5.22 2.83 14.53
N ASP A 174 5.03 2.96 15.83
CA ASP A 174 3.90 2.36 16.55
C ASP A 174 2.56 2.91 16.06
N ARG A 175 2.46 4.23 15.88
CA ARG A 175 1.27 4.85 15.29
C ARG A 175 0.98 4.32 13.90
N PHE A 176 2.01 4.17 13.07
CA PHE A 176 1.85 3.61 11.72
C PHE A 176 1.33 2.17 11.77
N VAL A 177 1.90 1.33 12.64
CA VAL A 177 1.43 -0.06 12.80
C VAL A 177 -0.03 -0.09 13.25
N ALA A 178 -0.42 0.73 14.22
CA ALA A 178 -1.80 0.82 14.70
C ALA A 178 -2.77 1.27 13.58
N GLU A 179 -2.40 2.29 12.82
CA GLU A 179 -3.20 2.78 11.69
C GLU A 179 -3.35 1.71 10.60
N GLN A 180 -2.27 1.00 10.26
CA GLN A 180 -2.32 -0.10 9.26
C GLN A 180 -3.09 -1.33 9.77
N ALA A 181 -3.13 -1.56 11.08
CA ALA A 181 -3.92 -2.62 11.69
C ALA A 181 -5.43 -2.44 11.40
N VAL A 182 -5.93 -1.20 11.49
CA VAL A 182 -7.33 -0.88 11.12
C VAL A 182 -7.59 -1.24 9.66
N LEU A 183 -6.74 -0.77 8.73
CA LEU A 183 -6.93 -1.03 7.30
C LEU A 183 -6.86 -2.52 6.96
N ASN A 184 -5.95 -3.25 7.59
CA ASN A 184 -5.84 -4.69 7.41
C ASN A 184 -7.10 -5.42 7.95
N ALA A 185 -7.61 -5.01 9.12
CA ALA A 185 -8.78 -5.60 9.74
C ALA A 185 -10.07 -5.37 8.93
N LEU A 186 -10.17 -4.30 8.13
CA LEU A 186 -11.28 -4.08 7.21
C LEU A 186 -11.37 -5.15 6.10
N LEU A 187 -10.34 -5.95 5.88
CA LEU A 187 -10.37 -7.06 4.92
C LEU A 187 -10.97 -8.35 5.51
N ASP A 188 -11.19 -8.40 6.82
CA ASP A 188 -11.84 -9.52 7.50
C ASP A 188 -13.30 -9.65 7.06
N PRO A 189 -13.74 -10.81 6.52
CA PRO A 189 -15.12 -10.99 6.06
C PRO A 189 -16.18 -10.91 7.19
N ARG A 190 -15.76 -10.88 8.45
CA ARG A 190 -16.64 -10.70 9.62
C ARG A 190 -16.97 -9.22 9.88
N VAL A 191 -16.23 -8.28 9.29
CA VAL A 191 -16.52 -6.84 9.38
C VAL A 191 -17.60 -6.48 8.35
N ASP A 192 -18.71 -5.91 8.82
CA ASP A 192 -19.82 -5.46 7.97
C ASP A 192 -19.48 -4.09 7.37
N LEU A 193 -18.86 -4.11 6.19
CA LEU A 193 -18.47 -2.88 5.48
C LEU A 193 -19.69 -2.15 4.88
N ASP A 194 -20.79 -2.84 4.60
CA ASP A 194 -22.01 -2.18 4.10
C ASP A 194 -22.65 -1.35 5.20
N ALA A 195 -22.70 -1.88 6.43
CA ALA A 195 -23.15 -1.12 7.60
C ALA A 195 -22.23 0.10 7.88
N LEU A 196 -20.90 -0.08 7.82
CA LEU A 196 -19.96 1.03 7.98
C LEU A 196 -20.09 2.08 6.86
N ARG A 197 -20.35 1.65 5.64
CA ARG A 197 -20.53 2.57 4.50
C ARG A 197 -21.78 3.43 4.64
N ALA A 198 -22.82 2.91 5.30
CA ALA A 198 -24.06 3.63 5.59
C ALA A 198 -23.95 4.57 6.80
N ASP A 199 -22.92 4.42 7.64
CA ASP A 199 -22.70 5.24 8.84
C ASP A 199 -21.91 6.51 8.48
N PRO A 200 -22.49 7.72 8.62
CA PRO A 200 -21.80 8.98 8.34
C PRO A 200 -20.59 9.23 9.26
N ASP A 201 -20.55 8.61 10.44
CA ASP A 201 -19.50 8.76 11.42
C ASP A 201 -18.47 7.63 11.39
N ALA A 202 -18.56 6.74 10.40
CA ALA A 202 -17.70 5.53 10.29
C ALA A 202 -16.20 5.85 10.43
N GLY A 203 -15.72 6.91 9.77
CA GLY A 203 -14.31 7.31 9.85
C GLY A 203 -13.89 7.70 11.26
N ALA A 204 -14.70 8.48 11.97
CA ALA A 204 -14.43 8.90 13.35
C ALA A 204 -14.48 7.70 14.30
N ARG A 205 -15.46 6.81 14.15
CA ARG A 205 -15.63 5.63 14.98
C ARG A 205 -14.52 4.60 14.78
N LEU A 206 -14.07 4.38 13.53
CA LEU A 206 -12.91 3.54 13.24
C LEU A 206 -11.63 4.12 13.86
N GLY A 207 -11.41 5.42 13.68
CA GLY A 207 -10.26 6.12 14.28
C GLY A 207 -10.31 6.17 15.82
N GLY A 208 -11.51 6.18 16.41
CA GLY A 208 -11.74 6.14 17.86
C GLY A 208 -11.71 4.74 18.48
N GLY A 209 -11.59 3.68 17.66
CA GLY A 209 -11.63 2.30 18.16
C GLY A 209 -13.01 1.83 18.63
N GLU A 210 -14.09 2.46 18.14
CA GLU A 210 -15.47 2.15 18.52
C GLU A 210 -16.11 1.06 17.64
N VAL A 211 -15.39 0.64 16.59
CA VAL A 211 -15.81 -0.43 15.69
C VAL A 211 -15.09 -1.72 16.06
N SER A 212 -15.85 -2.80 16.23
CA SER A 212 -15.25 -4.13 16.46
C SER A 212 -14.47 -4.58 15.23
N LEU A 213 -13.20 -4.89 15.44
CA LEU A 213 -12.26 -5.37 14.42
C LEU A 213 -11.65 -6.70 14.88
N PRO A 214 -12.28 -7.84 14.53
CA PRO A 214 -11.89 -9.15 15.06
C PRO A 214 -10.41 -9.50 14.88
N LEU A 215 -9.80 -9.15 13.75
CA LEU A 215 -8.36 -9.39 13.53
C LEU A 215 -7.47 -8.68 14.56
N VAL A 216 -7.87 -7.50 15.04
CA VAL A 216 -7.14 -6.74 16.06
C VAL A 216 -7.46 -7.29 17.46
N GLU A 217 -8.74 -7.49 17.78
CA GLU A 217 -9.22 -7.94 19.09
C GLU A 217 -8.71 -9.34 19.45
N GLU A 218 -8.62 -10.22 18.44
CA GLU A 218 -8.11 -11.58 18.57
C GLU A 218 -6.55 -11.65 18.52
N GLY A 219 -5.88 -10.52 18.30
CA GLY A 219 -4.42 -10.42 18.25
C GLY A 219 -3.77 -10.99 16.99
N TRP A 220 -4.54 -11.20 15.92
CA TRP A 220 -3.97 -11.59 14.61
C TRP A 220 -3.11 -10.49 14.02
N VAL A 221 -3.59 -9.26 14.09
CA VAL A 221 -2.90 -8.07 13.58
C VAL A 221 -2.47 -7.19 14.75
N PRO A 222 -1.16 -6.97 14.94
CA PRO A 222 -0.62 -6.16 16.01
C PRO A 222 -0.83 -4.66 15.77
N THR A 223 -0.84 -3.89 16.86
CA THR A 223 -1.01 -2.43 16.87
C THR A 223 0.26 -1.66 17.26
N ASP A 224 1.39 -2.34 17.45
CA ASP A 224 2.70 -1.75 17.72
C ASP A 224 3.84 -2.55 17.06
N VAL A 225 5.02 -1.96 16.99
CA VAL A 225 6.20 -2.57 16.34
C VAL A 225 6.67 -3.83 17.09
N ALA A 226 6.56 -3.87 18.41
CA ALA A 226 6.98 -5.04 19.18
C ALA A 226 6.06 -6.23 18.88
N GLY A 227 4.76 -6.01 18.82
CA GLY A 227 3.77 -6.99 18.40
C GLY A 227 3.98 -7.44 16.97
N LEU A 228 4.23 -6.49 16.03
CA LEU A 228 4.52 -6.79 14.63
C LEU A 228 5.74 -7.71 14.50
N THR A 229 6.82 -7.38 15.20
CA THR A 229 8.05 -8.19 15.19
C THR A 229 7.82 -9.59 15.74
N ARG A 230 7.13 -9.70 16.87
CA ARG A 230 6.80 -10.99 17.49
C ARG A 230 5.92 -11.83 16.56
N ARG A 231 4.87 -11.22 16.00
CA ARG A 231 3.94 -11.95 15.15
C ARG A 231 4.58 -12.43 13.85
N LEU A 232 5.45 -11.63 13.22
CA LEU A 232 6.24 -12.07 12.06
C LEU A 232 7.23 -13.19 12.40
N ALA A 233 7.79 -13.20 13.62
CA ALA A 233 8.65 -14.27 14.06
C ALA A 233 7.90 -15.61 14.25
N GLU A 234 6.63 -15.58 14.63
CA GLU A 234 5.78 -16.78 14.72
C GLU A 234 5.57 -17.43 13.35
N PHE A 235 5.46 -16.64 12.27
CA PHE A 235 5.37 -17.16 10.91
C PHE A 235 6.67 -17.80 10.40
N GLN A 236 7.82 -17.54 11.04
CA GLN A 236 9.12 -18.00 10.52
C GLN A 236 9.19 -19.51 10.27
N SER A 237 8.50 -20.33 11.08
CA SER A 237 8.45 -21.78 10.90
C SER A 237 7.62 -22.25 9.71
N GLU A 238 6.78 -21.39 9.14
CA GLU A 238 5.92 -21.66 8.01
C GLU A 238 6.53 -21.18 6.68
N LEU A 239 7.63 -20.41 6.77
CA LEU A 239 8.26 -19.81 5.60
C LEU A 239 9.18 -20.83 4.92
N GLU A 240 8.90 -21.10 3.66
CA GLU A 240 9.66 -22.01 2.81
C GLU A 240 9.59 -21.55 1.35
N LEU A 241 10.72 -21.54 0.66
CA LEU A 241 10.73 -21.29 -0.77
C LEU A 241 10.59 -22.61 -1.54
N ARG A 242 9.35 -23.07 -1.76
CA ARG A 242 9.01 -24.22 -2.60
C ARG A 242 9.32 -23.97 -4.07
N GLU A 243 9.14 -24.94 -4.95
CA GLU A 243 9.47 -24.82 -6.38
C GLU A 243 8.78 -23.65 -7.08
N LEU A 244 7.47 -23.45 -6.82
CA LEU A 244 6.71 -22.30 -7.33
C LEU A 244 7.33 -20.98 -6.86
N GLY A 245 7.74 -20.88 -5.60
CA GLY A 245 8.41 -19.71 -5.04
C GLY A 245 9.74 -19.43 -5.72
N ARG A 246 10.56 -20.46 -5.94
CA ARG A 246 11.84 -20.33 -6.69
C ARG A 246 11.63 -19.88 -8.13
N ALA A 247 10.62 -20.40 -8.79
CA ALA A 247 10.28 -20.02 -10.17
C ALA A 247 9.80 -18.56 -10.22
N SER A 248 8.89 -18.17 -9.34
CA SER A 248 8.36 -16.81 -9.21
C SER A 248 9.46 -15.81 -8.85
N PHE A 249 10.35 -16.17 -7.93
CA PHE A 249 11.47 -15.31 -7.54
C PHE A 249 12.45 -15.10 -8.70
N ARG A 250 12.85 -16.15 -9.42
CA ARG A 250 13.72 -16.03 -10.61
C ARG A 250 13.09 -15.15 -11.69
N TRP A 251 11.80 -15.33 -11.92
CA TRP A 251 11.05 -14.49 -12.87
C TRP A 251 11.05 -13.02 -12.42
N LEU A 252 10.80 -12.77 -11.14
CA LEU A 252 10.74 -11.43 -10.58
C LEU A 252 12.09 -10.71 -10.58
N LEU A 253 13.20 -11.44 -10.40
CA LEU A 253 14.56 -10.89 -10.51
C LEU A 253 14.88 -10.43 -11.94
N ASN A 254 14.33 -11.10 -12.95
CA ASN A 254 14.65 -10.83 -14.36
C ASN A 254 13.42 -11.08 -15.24
N PRO A 255 12.40 -10.20 -15.19
CA PRO A 255 11.19 -10.38 -16.00
C PRO A 255 11.55 -10.44 -17.49
N PRO A 256 11.13 -11.50 -18.23
CA PRO A 256 11.53 -11.71 -19.62
C PRO A 256 11.02 -10.61 -20.55
N ASP A 257 9.83 -10.09 -20.28
CA ASP A 257 9.15 -9.11 -21.12
C ASP A 257 9.53 -7.67 -20.82
N LEU A 258 10.48 -7.44 -19.89
CA LEU A 258 10.91 -6.10 -19.53
C LEU A 258 11.81 -5.50 -20.62
N PRO A 259 11.44 -4.35 -21.21
CA PRO A 259 12.26 -3.66 -22.21
C PRO A 259 13.68 -3.40 -21.71
N MET A 260 14.69 -3.55 -22.57
CA MET A 260 16.10 -3.39 -22.19
C MET A 260 16.39 -2.06 -21.48
N ALA A 261 15.75 -0.97 -21.94
CA ALA A 261 15.91 0.35 -21.32
C ALA A 261 15.44 0.41 -19.86
N GLN A 262 14.51 -0.46 -19.46
CA GLN A 262 13.95 -0.51 -18.10
C GLN A 262 14.70 -1.50 -17.19
N ARG A 263 15.49 -2.43 -17.76
CA ARG A 263 16.18 -3.47 -16.98
C ARG A 263 17.18 -2.91 -15.96
N ALA A 264 17.88 -1.83 -16.31
CA ALA A 264 18.82 -1.19 -15.37
C ALA A 264 18.10 -0.64 -14.15
N GLY A 265 17.01 0.12 -14.33
CA GLY A 265 16.18 0.63 -13.25
C GLY A 265 15.56 -0.50 -12.40
N TRP A 266 15.08 -1.55 -13.06
CA TRP A 266 14.55 -2.74 -12.39
C TRP A 266 15.60 -3.42 -11.49
N ARG A 267 16.83 -3.59 -11.98
CA ARG A 267 17.93 -4.15 -11.17
C ARG A 267 18.24 -3.31 -9.95
N VAL A 268 18.31 -1.99 -10.09
CA VAL A 268 18.48 -1.08 -8.94
C VAL A 268 17.36 -1.29 -7.92
N PHE A 269 16.13 -1.34 -8.39
CA PHE A 269 14.94 -1.55 -7.57
C PHE A 269 14.98 -2.88 -6.81
N VAL A 270 15.25 -3.99 -7.51
CA VAL A 270 15.40 -5.33 -6.92
C VAL A 270 16.54 -5.36 -5.89
N THR A 271 17.72 -4.83 -6.27
CA THR A 271 18.90 -4.84 -5.41
C THR A 271 18.68 -4.02 -4.14
N SER A 272 18.06 -2.84 -4.27
CA SER A 272 17.66 -2.00 -3.14
C SER A 272 16.71 -2.72 -2.19
N THR A 273 15.73 -3.41 -2.74
CA THR A 273 14.77 -4.19 -1.95
C THR A 273 15.45 -5.32 -1.18
N LEU A 274 16.28 -6.13 -1.86
CA LEU A 274 17.02 -7.23 -1.25
C LEU A 274 17.93 -6.76 -0.12
N ALA A 275 18.57 -5.58 -0.26
CA ALA A 275 19.43 -5.01 0.76
C ALA A 275 18.69 -4.65 2.07
N THR A 276 17.37 -4.54 2.04
CA THR A 276 16.54 -4.24 3.23
C THR A 276 15.95 -5.49 3.90
N LEU A 277 16.10 -6.67 3.29
CA LEU A 277 15.58 -7.90 3.87
C LEU A 277 16.48 -8.38 5.02
N PRO A 278 15.90 -8.86 6.13
CA PRO A 278 16.66 -9.46 7.20
C PRO A 278 17.35 -10.78 6.74
N PRO A 279 18.48 -11.15 7.36
CA PRO A 279 19.29 -12.29 6.94
C PRO A 279 18.48 -13.58 6.77
N GLN A 280 17.60 -13.91 7.72
CA GLN A 280 16.80 -15.14 7.70
C GLN A 280 15.89 -15.26 6.47
N TRP A 281 15.35 -14.15 5.96
CA TRP A 281 14.53 -14.17 4.75
C TRP A 281 15.39 -14.23 3.49
N ARG A 282 16.59 -13.64 3.55
CA ARG A 282 17.56 -13.71 2.44
C ARG A 282 18.11 -15.10 2.27
N ASP A 283 18.35 -15.82 3.35
CA ASP A 283 18.81 -17.20 3.32
C ASP A 283 17.77 -18.10 2.66
N LEU A 284 16.48 -17.91 2.92
CA LEU A 284 15.40 -18.63 2.23
C LEU A 284 15.35 -18.33 0.72
N LEU A 285 15.77 -17.13 0.31
CA LEU A 285 15.81 -16.69 -1.08
C LEU A 285 17.12 -17.05 -1.80
N ASP A 286 18.05 -17.75 -1.16
CA ASP A 286 19.42 -17.99 -1.66
C ASP A 286 20.17 -16.70 -2.02
N GLN A 287 19.93 -15.61 -1.27
CA GLN A 287 20.51 -14.29 -1.47
C GLN A 287 21.32 -13.83 -0.23
N PRO A 288 22.52 -14.39 -0.02
CA PRO A 288 23.26 -14.16 1.22
C PRO A 288 23.52 -12.66 1.47
N ALA A 289 23.40 -12.26 2.73
CA ALA A 289 23.66 -10.90 3.16
C ALA A 289 25.15 -10.53 2.97
N SER A 290 25.39 -9.31 2.57
CA SER A 290 26.74 -8.75 2.44
C SER A 290 26.73 -7.32 3.01
N PRO A 291 27.14 -7.11 4.26
CA PRO A 291 27.03 -5.80 4.91
C PRO A 291 27.64 -4.65 4.12
N LEU A 292 28.79 -4.87 3.50
CA LEU A 292 29.44 -3.84 2.69
C LEU A 292 28.64 -3.53 1.42
N ARG A 293 28.24 -4.55 0.66
CA ARG A 293 27.43 -4.38 -0.54
C ARG A 293 26.10 -3.71 -0.19
N ASP A 294 25.45 -4.16 0.85
CA ASP A 294 24.14 -3.66 1.27
C ASP A 294 24.22 -2.19 1.74
N ALA A 295 25.31 -1.80 2.43
CA ALA A 295 25.58 -0.41 2.79
C ALA A 295 25.79 0.49 1.55
N VAL A 296 26.56 0.01 0.56
CA VAL A 296 26.79 0.73 -0.71
C VAL A 296 25.47 0.89 -1.47
N VAL A 297 24.68 -0.17 -1.57
CA VAL A 297 23.36 -0.15 -2.22
C VAL A 297 22.42 0.82 -1.49
N ALA A 298 22.36 0.77 -0.17
CA ALA A 298 21.53 1.67 0.63
C ALA A 298 21.92 3.14 0.44
N GLY A 299 23.22 3.44 0.45
CA GLY A 299 23.74 4.80 0.21
C GLY A 299 23.39 5.32 -1.18
N GLY A 300 23.60 4.50 -2.21
CA GLY A 300 23.24 4.84 -3.60
C GLY A 300 21.74 5.05 -3.78
N THR A 301 20.93 4.18 -3.18
CA THR A 301 19.46 4.27 -3.23
C THR A 301 18.95 5.53 -2.51
N ARG A 302 19.50 5.89 -1.36
CA ARG A 302 19.16 7.15 -0.68
C ARG A 302 19.44 8.35 -1.58
N THR A 303 20.64 8.39 -2.20
CA THR A 303 21.01 9.47 -3.13
C THR A 303 20.04 9.54 -4.31
N LEU A 304 19.61 8.40 -4.85
CA LEU A 304 18.64 8.34 -5.93
C LEU A 304 17.29 8.92 -5.49
N PHE A 305 16.80 8.57 -4.30
CA PHE A 305 15.54 9.13 -3.79
C PHE A 305 15.66 10.60 -3.42
N ASP A 306 16.80 11.06 -2.95
CA ASP A 306 17.04 12.49 -2.74
C ASP A 306 16.99 13.27 -4.06
N LEU A 307 17.60 12.73 -5.12
CA LEU A 307 17.50 13.29 -6.46
C LEU A 307 16.07 13.25 -6.99
N PHE A 308 15.36 12.13 -6.79
CA PHE A 308 13.94 12.02 -7.17
C PHE A 308 13.11 13.12 -6.51
N ARG A 309 13.29 13.37 -5.21
CA ARG A 309 12.54 14.42 -4.48
C ARG A 309 12.78 15.82 -5.08
N VAL A 310 14.02 16.11 -5.47
CA VAL A 310 14.38 17.40 -6.09
C VAL A 310 13.74 17.54 -7.46
N LEU A 311 13.79 16.49 -8.28
CA LEU A 311 13.31 16.52 -9.66
C LEU A 311 11.80 16.43 -9.78
N HIS A 312 11.19 15.55 -9.00
CA HIS A 312 9.74 15.31 -9.00
C HIS A 312 8.97 16.29 -8.11
N GLY A 313 9.56 16.71 -6.98
CA GLY A 313 8.85 17.40 -5.91
C GLY A 313 8.02 16.43 -5.07
N PRO A 314 7.00 16.95 -4.32
CA PRO A 314 6.11 16.12 -3.51
C PRO A 314 5.38 15.08 -4.33
N LEU A 315 5.13 13.90 -3.75
CA LEU A 315 4.31 12.88 -4.40
C LEU A 315 2.87 13.39 -4.62
N THR A 316 2.25 12.88 -5.66
CA THR A 316 0.92 13.31 -6.09
C THR A 316 -0.18 12.93 -5.09
N LEU A 317 -0.13 11.71 -4.53
CA LEU A 317 -1.19 11.16 -3.68
C LEU A 317 -1.48 11.99 -2.42
N PRO A 318 -0.49 12.34 -1.57
CA PRO A 318 -0.76 13.18 -0.40
C PRO A 318 -1.30 14.56 -0.78
N SER A 319 -0.81 15.13 -1.89
CA SER A 319 -1.28 16.44 -2.35
C SER A 319 -2.73 16.40 -2.82
N LEU A 320 -3.14 15.33 -3.52
CA LEU A 320 -4.52 15.11 -3.94
C LEU A 320 -5.45 14.90 -2.74
N ALA A 321 -5.06 14.04 -1.80
CA ALA A 321 -5.81 13.81 -0.58
C ALA A 321 -5.98 15.10 0.23
N ALA A 322 -4.91 15.88 0.40
CA ALA A 322 -4.97 17.19 1.07
C ALA A 322 -5.89 18.18 0.33
N SER A 323 -5.89 18.17 -1.01
CA SER A 323 -6.80 19.01 -1.79
C SER A 323 -8.27 18.65 -1.58
N ARG A 324 -8.60 17.34 -1.40
CA ARG A 324 -9.96 16.90 -1.07
C ARG A 324 -10.38 17.45 0.30
N VAL A 325 -9.54 17.28 1.32
CA VAL A 325 -9.82 17.77 2.69
C VAL A 325 -10.03 19.27 2.73
N GLY A 326 -9.29 20.04 1.94
CA GLY A 326 -9.43 21.50 1.85
C GLY A 326 -10.65 21.99 1.07
N ARG A 327 -11.36 21.11 0.36
CA ARG A 327 -12.58 21.48 -0.40
C ARG A 327 -13.77 21.57 0.55
N ARG A 328 -14.58 22.64 0.39
CA ARG A 328 -15.87 22.70 1.08
C ARG A 328 -16.87 21.78 0.37
N PRO A 329 -17.72 21.06 1.13
CA PRO A 329 -18.85 20.36 0.55
C PRO A 329 -19.66 21.35 -0.29
N VAL A 330 -20.01 20.99 -1.51
CA VAL A 330 -20.95 21.78 -2.31
C VAL A 330 -22.29 21.64 -1.59
N ALA A 331 -22.78 22.75 -1.00
CA ALA A 331 -24.12 22.78 -0.45
C ALA A 331 -25.09 22.32 -1.54
N GLY A 332 -25.76 21.20 -1.34
CA GLY A 332 -26.74 20.69 -2.28
C GLY A 332 -27.74 21.80 -2.59
N ASN A 333 -27.86 22.20 -3.83
CA ASN A 333 -28.96 23.02 -4.30
C ASN A 333 -30.23 22.22 -4.01
N GLY A 334 -30.86 22.51 -2.88
CA GLY A 334 -32.23 22.13 -2.58
C GLY A 334 -33.13 22.80 -3.62
N ASN A 335 -33.20 22.21 -4.77
CA ASN A 335 -34.25 22.55 -5.73
C ASN A 335 -35.54 21.91 -5.22
N THR A 336 -36.16 22.54 -4.24
CA THR A 336 -37.57 22.32 -3.94
C THR A 336 -38.33 22.83 -5.15
N GLY A 337 -38.77 21.91 -6.01
CA GLY A 337 -39.70 22.21 -7.07
C GLY A 337 -40.97 22.84 -6.49
N ASP A 338 -41.15 24.12 -6.79
CA ASP A 338 -42.43 24.77 -6.78
C ASP A 338 -42.47 25.82 -7.92
N GLU A 339 -42.52 25.32 -9.15
CA GLU A 339 -42.92 26.05 -10.36
C GLU A 339 -43.81 25.14 -11.23
N GLY A 340 -45.00 24.85 -10.71
CA GLY A 340 -45.99 24.01 -11.39
C GLY A 340 -47.40 24.40 -11.15
N ALA A 341 -47.73 25.71 -10.94
CA ALA A 341 -49.12 26.12 -10.78
C ALA A 341 -49.33 27.61 -11.13
N GLN A 342 -49.21 27.95 -12.42
CA GLN A 342 -49.86 29.17 -12.94
C GLN A 342 -49.72 29.27 -14.47
N LEU A 343 -50.50 28.53 -15.21
CA LEU A 343 -50.83 28.83 -16.60
C LEU A 343 -52.06 28.01 -17.06
N GLN A 344 -53.16 28.27 -16.41
CA GLN A 344 -54.51 28.01 -16.98
C GLN A 344 -55.47 29.02 -16.39
N ARG A 345 -55.61 30.19 -17.01
CA ARG A 345 -56.80 31.06 -17.14
C ARG A 345 -56.40 32.29 -17.89
N THR A 346 -56.68 32.31 -19.16
CA THR A 346 -57.40 33.38 -19.88
C THR A 346 -57.36 33.14 -21.39
N THR A 347 -58.58 33.00 -21.87
CA THR A 347 -59.11 33.01 -23.25
C THR A 347 -58.68 31.89 -24.20
#